data_aba71a33cc853cc9428dda7a63452978
#
_entry.id   aba71a33cc853cc9428dda7a63452978
#
_cell.length_a   1.000
_cell.length_b   1.000
_cell.length_c   1.000
_cell.angle_alpha   90.00
_cell.angle_beta   90.00
_cell.angle_gamma   90.00
#
_symmetry.space_group_name_H-M   'P 1'
#
loop_
_entity.id
_entity.type
_entity.pdbx_description
1 polymer ?
#
loop_
_entity_poly.entity_id
_entity_poly.type
_entity_poly.pdbx_seq_one_letter_code
_entity_poly.pdbx_strand_id
1 'polypeptide(L)'
;MSPRLLTSFLLRAVLDANVLAYVALGKLLIALAREQRLFLPYWSEEILAEVLRTCTRLNKRGMQGAREHLAHIQEGFPDALQTDLEPEIAQCTNDPKDQHVVAAAIKAEARVIVTFNKKHFHPEHLEKWGIVAMNPNDFLLKLYEQTPDAVWEHLKLAASEKEIELGELLENYSPQLARFKAALLADLP
;
A
#
# COMPACT_ATOMS: atom_id res chain seq x y z
N MET A 1 -21.03 -14.18 31.09
CA MET A 1 -21.10 -13.63 29.74
C MET A 1 -19.67 -13.52 29.23
N SER A 2 -19.25 -14.43 28.34
CA SER A 2 -17.90 -14.43 27.79
C SER A 2 -17.69 -13.24 26.85
N PRO A 3 -16.56 -12.53 26.91
CA PRO A 3 -16.25 -11.51 25.93
C PRO A 3 -16.06 -12.22 24.59
N ARG A 4 -16.85 -11.83 23.60
CA ARG A 4 -16.64 -12.20 22.20
C ARG A 4 -15.24 -11.73 21.81
N LEU A 5 -14.34 -12.68 21.60
CA LEU A 5 -13.10 -12.50 20.88
C LEU A 5 -13.47 -12.08 19.44
N LEU A 6 -13.67 -10.79 19.23
CA LEU A 6 -13.65 -10.19 17.91
C LEU A 6 -12.20 -10.24 17.43
N THR A 7 -11.78 -11.36 16.86
CA THR A 7 -10.63 -11.38 15.97
C THR A 7 -11.03 -10.53 14.76
N SER A 8 -10.79 -9.23 14.86
CA SER A 8 -10.76 -8.34 13.72
C SER A 8 -9.61 -8.85 12.84
N PHE A 9 -9.95 -9.63 11.82
CA PHE A 9 -8.97 -10.02 10.82
C PHE A 9 -8.47 -8.74 10.15
N LEU A 10 -7.20 -8.40 10.39
CA LEU A 10 -6.57 -7.26 9.74
C LEU A 10 -6.71 -7.40 8.21
N LEU A 11 -7.09 -6.32 7.57
CA LEU A 11 -7.22 -6.28 6.11
C LEU A 11 -5.88 -6.62 5.47
N ARG A 12 -5.85 -7.65 4.62
CA ARG A 12 -4.67 -8.00 3.83
C ARG A 12 -4.72 -7.30 2.49
N ALA A 13 -3.67 -6.58 2.12
CA ALA A 13 -3.60 -5.81 0.89
C ALA A 13 -2.27 -6.01 0.16
N VAL A 14 -2.32 -6.34 -1.12
CA VAL A 14 -1.13 -6.29 -1.98
C VAL A 14 -0.92 -4.86 -2.44
N LEU A 15 0.30 -4.36 -2.28
CA LEU A 15 0.72 -3.04 -2.75
C LEU A 15 1.50 -3.19 -4.06
N ASP A 16 0.91 -2.70 -5.15
CA ASP A 16 1.50 -2.75 -6.49
C ASP A 16 2.74 -1.84 -6.59
N ALA A 17 3.67 -2.19 -7.46
CA ALA A 17 4.91 -1.46 -7.68
C ALA A 17 4.69 0.02 -8.03
N ASN A 18 3.65 0.32 -8.81
CA ASN A 18 3.32 1.70 -9.17
C ASN A 18 2.87 2.56 -7.97
N VAL A 19 2.50 1.94 -6.87
CA VAL A 19 2.16 2.60 -5.60
C VAL A 19 3.39 2.76 -4.71
N LEU A 20 4.13 1.66 -4.51
CA LEU A 20 5.32 1.63 -3.65
C LEU A 20 6.46 2.49 -4.20
N ALA A 21 6.59 2.63 -5.52
CA ALA A 21 7.62 3.45 -6.15
C ALA A 21 7.44 4.97 -5.93
N TYR A 22 6.24 5.42 -5.56
CA TYR A 22 6.03 6.79 -5.06
C TYR A 22 6.48 6.87 -3.60
N VAL A 23 7.72 7.33 -3.38
CA VAL A 23 8.41 7.26 -2.08
C VAL A 23 7.58 7.81 -0.92
N ALA A 24 6.94 8.97 -1.09
CA ALA A 24 6.12 9.57 -0.02
C ALA A 24 4.87 8.72 0.29
N LEU A 25 4.20 8.19 -0.74
CA LEU A 25 3.03 7.33 -0.58
C LEU A 25 3.42 5.97 -0.01
N GLY A 26 4.49 5.36 -0.54
CA GLY A 26 5.01 4.08 -0.03
C GLY A 26 5.34 4.19 1.46
N LYS A 27 6.05 5.25 1.87
CA LYS A 27 6.36 5.49 3.29
C LYS A 27 5.12 5.66 4.15
N LEU A 28 4.12 6.43 3.68
CA LEU A 28 2.85 6.60 4.39
C LEU A 28 2.14 5.26 4.59
N LEU A 29 1.96 4.47 3.53
CA LEU A 29 1.28 3.17 3.62
C LEU A 29 2.02 2.18 4.53
N ILE A 30 3.34 2.11 4.41
CA ILE A 30 4.17 1.24 5.27
C ILE A 30 4.09 1.67 6.73
N ALA A 31 4.10 2.97 7.03
CA ALA A 31 3.97 3.47 8.38
C ALA A 31 2.58 3.16 8.98
N LEU A 32 1.49 3.39 8.22
CA LEU A 32 0.14 3.04 8.66
C LEU A 32 -0.03 1.53 8.90
N ALA A 33 0.66 0.70 8.13
CA ALA A 33 0.66 -0.75 8.34
C ALA A 33 1.50 -1.17 9.56
N ARG A 34 2.70 -0.59 9.74
CA ARG A 34 3.67 -0.98 10.76
C ARG A 34 3.35 -0.39 12.14
N GLU A 35 3.14 0.91 12.20
CA GLU A 35 2.99 1.66 13.45
C GLU A 35 1.55 1.59 13.97
N GLN A 36 0.60 1.80 13.07
CA GLN A 36 -0.81 1.84 13.40
C GLN A 36 -1.56 0.51 13.20
N ARG A 37 -0.91 -0.47 12.56
CA ARG A 37 -1.46 -1.81 12.31
C ARG A 37 -2.83 -1.79 11.62
N LEU A 38 -3.04 -0.86 10.68
CA LEU A 38 -4.34 -0.70 10.03
C LEU A 38 -4.61 -1.78 8.99
N PHE A 39 -3.56 -2.39 8.43
CA PHE A 39 -3.65 -3.49 7.48
C PHE A 39 -2.33 -4.28 7.43
N LEU A 40 -2.35 -5.44 6.80
CA LEU A 40 -1.16 -6.25 6.52
C LEU A 40 -0.78 -6.08 5.04
N PRO A 41 0.40 -5.51 4.74
CA PRO A 41 0.87 -5.33 3.37
C PRO A 41 1.51 -6.62 2.85
N TYR A 42 1.36 -6.85 1.53
CA TYR A 42 1.98 -7.97 0.82
C TYR A 42 2.52 -7.51 -0.53
N TRP A 43 3.53 -8.23 -1.04
CA TRP A 43 4.16 -8.02 -2.34
C TRP A 43 4.82 -9.30 -2.85
N SER A 44 5.13 -9.35 -4.16
CA SER A 44 5.95 -10.39 -4.74
C SER A 44 7.40 -9.91 -4.94
N GLU A 45 8.31 -10.84 -5.23
CA GLU A 45 9.68 -10.49 -5.66
C GLU A 45 9.68 -9.59 -6.89
N GLU A 46 8.77 -9.86 -7.85
CA GLU A 46 8.66 -9.08 -9.07
C GLU A 46 8.16 -7.66 -8.81
N ILE A 47 7.18 -7.48 -7.91
CA ILE A 47 6.75 -6.14 -7.44
C ILE A 47 7.96 -5.38 -6.88
N LEU A 48 8.76 -5.98 -6.01
CA LEU A 48 9.93 -5.34 -5.42
C LEU A 48 11.01 -5.01 -6.47
N ALA A 49 11.22 -5.89 -7.44
CA ALA A 49 12.13 -5.65 -8.56
C ALA A 49 11.68 -4.47 -9.43
N GLU A 50 10.37 -4.33 -9.67
CA GLU A 50 9.79 -3.19 -10.38
C GLU A 50 9.93 -1.88 -9.60
N VAL A 51 9.70 -1.91 -8.28
CA VAL A 51 9.95 -0.76 -7.38
C VAL A 51 11.40 -0.32 -7.52
N LEU A 52 12.36 -1.26 -7.41
CA LEU A 52 13.78 -0.96 -7.52
C LEU A 52 14.13 -0.31 -8.87
N ARG A 53 13.66 -0.89 -9.98
CA ARG A 53 13.88 -0.34 -11.34
C ARG A 53 13.31 1.08 -11.48
N THR A 54 12.08 1.28 -11.01
CA THR A 54 11.39 2.56 -11.12
C THR A 54 12.05 3.64 -10.24
N CYS A 55 12.33 3.32 -8.99
CA CYS A 55 13.00 4.23 -8.07
C CYS A 55 14.42 4.59 -8.53
N THR A 56 15.19 3.63 -9.06
CA THR A 56 16.53 3.90 -9.60
C THR A 56 16.50 4.96 -10.71
N ARG A 57 15.46 4.90 -11.56
CA ARG A 57 15.28 5.86 -12.66
C ARG A 57 14.82 7.24 -12.19
N LEU A 58 13.95 7.29 -11.17
CA LEU A 58 13.29 8.52 -10.72
C LEU A 58 13.99 9.20 -9.55
N ASN A 59 14.75 8.47 -8.74
CA ASN A 59 15.38 8.97 -7.54
C ASN A 59 16.68 9.72 -7.87
N LYS A 60 16.84 10.95 -7.35
CA LYS A 60 18.07 11.74 -7.49
C LYS A 60 19.32 11.02 -6.93
N ARG A 61 19.17 10.13 -5.95
CA ARG A 61 20.24 9.30 -5.37
C ARG A 61 20.45 7.98 -6.12
N GLY A 62 19.74 7.79 -7.26
CA GLY A 62 19.89 6.63 -8.13
C GLY A 62 19.65 5.30 -7.41
N MET A 63 20.49 4.30 -7.70
CA MET A 63 20.39 2.93 -7.16
C MET A 63 20.50 2.88 -5.63
N GLN A 64 21.32 3.71 -5.02
CA GLN A 64 21.46 3.72 -3.57
C GLN A 64 20.18 4.16 -2.88
N GLY A 65 19.59 5.27 -3.30
CA GLY A 65 18.31 5.75 -2.75
C GLY A 65 17.15 4.77 -3.00
N ALA A 66 17.18 4.07 -4.14
CA ALA A 66 16.19 3.03 -4.44
C ALA A 66 16.31 1.83 -3.50
N ARG A 67 17.53 1.38 -3.20
CA ARG A 67 17.77 0.28 -2.25
C ARG A 67 17.39 0.64 -0.81
N GLU A 68 17.68 1.86 -0.38
CA GLU A 68 17.29 2.36 0.94
C GLU A 68 15.76 2.40 1.09
N HIS A 69 15.06 2.86 0.05
CA HIS A 69 13.60 2.86 0.04
C HIS A 69 13.04 1.44 0.07
N LEU A 70 13.61 0.51 -0.69
CA LEU A 70 13.20 -0.88 -0.71
C LEU A 70 13.41 -1.56 0.66
N ALA A 71 14.56 -1.32 1.30
CA ALA A 71 14.83 -1.82 2.65
C ALA A 71 13.80 -1.30 3.65
N HIS A 72 13.44 -0.01 3.58
CA HIS A 72 12.40 0.57 4.43
C HIS A 72 11.02 -0.07 4.23
N ILE A 73 10.66 -0.41 2.97
CA ILE A 73 9.39 -1.11 2.67
C ILE A 73 9.36 -2.48 3.35
N GLN A 74 10.45 -3.24 3.27
CA GLN A 74 10.53 -4.61 3.79
C GLN A 74 10.72 -4.69 5.30
N GLU A 75 11.21 -3.61 5.91
CA GLU A 75 11.45 -3.54 7.35
C GLU A 75 10.15 -3.72 8.15
N GLY A 76 10.16 -4.68 9.07
CA GLY A 76 9.01 -4.97 9.93
C GLY A 76 7.95 -5.90 9.34
N PHE A 77 8.14 -6.37 8.10
CA PHE A 77 7.19 -7.27 7.42
C PHE A 77 7.86 -8.53 6.84
N PRO A 78 8.43 -9.41 7.68
CA PRO A 78 9.14 -10.61 7.20
C PRO A 78 8.24 -11.56 6.41
N ASP A 79 6.94 -11.61 6.72
CA ASP A 79 5.96 -12.50 6.09
C ASP A 79 5.22 -11.85 4.90
N ALA A 80 5.56 -10.61 4.53
CA ALA A 80 4.88 -9.90 3.44
C ALA A 80 5.30 -10.38 2.04
N LEU A 81 6.52 -10.91 1.91
CA LEU A 81 7.04 -11.40 0.64
C LEU A 81 6.37 -12.73 0.25
N GLN A 82 5.72 -12.73 -0.89
CA GLN A 82 5.12 -13.92 -1.49
C GLN A 82 6.03 -14.45 -2.59
N THR A 83 6.48 -15.69 -2.44
CA THR A 83 7.37 -16.42 -3.36
C THR A 83 6.65 -17.63 -3.95
N ASP A 84 7.25 -18.33 -4.92
CA ASP A 84 6.72 -19.56 -5.51
C ASP A 84 5.27 -19.38 -6.00
N LEU A 85 5.04 -18.38 -6.85
CA LEU A 85 3.71 -17.94 -7.30
C LEU A 85 3.19 -18.68 -8.55
N GLU A 86 3.96 -19.60 -9.13
CA GLU A 86 3.60 -20.32 -10.35
C GLU A 86 2.23 -21.00 -10.28
N PRO A 87 1.83 -21.64 -9.15
CA PRO A 87 0.51 -22.26 -9.04
C PRO A 87 -0.63 -21.24 -9.09
N GLU A 88 -0.45 -20.06 -8.53
CA GLU A 88 -1.43 -18.98 -8.55
C GLU A 88 -1.44 -18.27 -9.90
N ILE A 89 -0.27 -18.03 -10.51
CA ILE A 89 -0.15 -17.44 -11.85
C ILE A 89 -0.89 -18.27 -12.89
N ALA A 90 -0.78 -19.61 -12.83
CA ALA A 90 -1.49 -20.52 -13.73
C ALA A 90 -3.02 -20.38 -13.67
N GLN A 91 -3.56 -19.78 -12.63
CA GLN A 91 -4.98 -19.54 -12.40
C GLN A 91 -5.42 -18.11 -12.75
N CYS A 92 -4.47 -17.21 -13.02
CA CYS A 92 -4.73 -15.83 -13.39
C CYS A 92 -5.20 -15.73 -14.85
N THR A 93 -6.12 -14.80 -15.11
CA THR A 93 -6.69 -14.56 -16.45
C THR A 93 -6.52 -13.11 -16.91
N ASN A 94 -5.90 -12.27 -16.08
CA ASN A 94 -5.57 -10.88 -16.41
C ASN A 94 -4.30 -10.80 -17.30
N ASP A 95 -3.87 -9.56 -17.63
CA ASP A 95 -2.66 -9.34 -18.45
C ASP A 95 -1.46 -10.10 -17.84
N PRO A 96 -0.72 -10.88 -18.65
CA PRO A 96 0.44 -11.65 -18.18
C PRO A 96 1.47 -10.83 -17.40
N LYS A 97 1.62 -9.55 -17.71
CA LYS A 97 2.56 -8.66 -17.03
C LYS A 97 2.16 -8.34 -15.58
N ASP A 98 0.88 -8.44 -15.28
CA ASP A 98 0.32 -8.11 -13.97
C ASP A 98 -0.18 -9.36 -13.21
N GLN A 99 0.03 -10.56 -13.74
CA GLN A 99 -0.39 -11.81 -13.09
C GLN A 99 0.31 -12.04 -11.76
N HIS A 100 1.58 -11.66 -11.64
CA HIS A 100 2.34 -11.77 -10.39
C HIS A 100 1.72 -10.98 -9.22
N VAL A 101 1.03 -9.86 -9.53
CA VAL A 101 0.33 -9.05 -8.51
C VAL A 101 -0.94 -9.77 -8.03
N VAL A 102 -1.70 -10.34 -8.97
CA VAL A 102 -2.92 -11.12 -8.65
C VAL A 102 -2.54 -12.41 -7.92
N ALA A 103 -1.52 -13.10 -8.38
CA ALA A 103 -1.00 -14.32 -7.74
C ALA A 103 -0.55 -14.08 -6.30
N ALA A 104 0.19 -12.99 -6.06
CA ALA A 104 0.56 -12.59 -4.70
C ALA A 104 -0.68 -12.32 -3.83
N ALA A 105 -1.74 -11.72 -4.39
CA ALA A 105 -2.97 -11.47 -3.65
C ALA A 105 -3.73 -12.77 -3.33
N ILE A 106 -3.76 -13.73 -4.25
CA ILE A 106 -4.36 -15.05 -4.02
C ILE A 106 -3.60 -15.76 -2.90
N LYS A 107 -2.27 -15.86 -3.00
CA LYS A 107 -1.42 -16.56 -2.03
C LYS A 107 -1.46 -15.95 -0.64
N ALA A 108 -1.47 -14.62 -0.56
CA ALA A 108 -1.59 -13.88 0.69
C ALA A 108 -3.01 -13.89 1.26
N GLU A 109 -4.01 -14.46 0.55
CA GLU A 109 -5.44 -14.32 0.88
C GLU A 109 -5.85 -12.86 1.04
N ALA A 110 -5.24 -11.97 0.26
CA ALA A 110 -5.53 -10.55 0.31
C ALA A 110 -6.92 -10.24 -0.28
N ARG A 111 -7.57 -9.22 0.27
CA ARG A 111 -8.86 -8.75 -0.22
C ARG A 111 -8.75 -7.53 -1.11
N VAL A 112 -7.60 -6.87 -1.10
CA VAL A 112 -7.38 -5.64 -1.85
C VAL A 112 -6.04 -5.70 -2.59
N ILE A 113 -6.04 -5.26 -3.84
CA ILE A 113 -4.85 -4.86 -4.59
C ILE A 113 -4.88 -3.33 -4.68
N VAL A 114 -3.90 -2.67 -4.07
CA VAL A 114 -3.78 -1.20 -4.13
C VAL A 114 -2.93 -0.84 -5.33
N THR A 115 -3.52 -0.18 -6.32
CA THR A 115 -2.88 0.15 -7.60
C THR A 115 -3.43 1.42 -8.23
N PHE A 116 -2.59 2.19 -8.94
CA PHE A 116 -3.04 3.26 -9.84
C PHE A 116 -3.59 2.73 -11.16
N ASN A 117 -3.25 1.50 -11.55
CA ASN A 117 -3.59 0.89 -12.84
C ASN A 117 -4.82 -0.03 -12.79
N LYS A 118 -5.92 0.41 -12.18
CA LYS A 118 -7.15 -0.40 -12.04
C LYS A 118 -7.63 -1.05 -13.34
N LYS A 119 -7.35 -0.44 -14.50
CA LYS A 119 -7.72 -0.98 -15.82
C LYS A 119 -7.07 -2.34 -16.15
N HIS A 120 -6.00 -2.75 -15.45
CA HIS A 120 -5.35 -4.05 -15.63
C HIS A 120 -5.90 -5.11 -14.67
N PHE A 121 -6.78 -4.70 -13.77
CA PHE A 121 -7.33 -5.52 -12.69
C PHE A 121 -8.87 -5.48 -12.73
N HIS A 122 -9.45 -5.91 -13.88
CA HIS A 122 -10.90 -5.92 -14.04
C HIS A 122 -11.57 -6.90 -13.06
N PRO A 123 -12.77 -6.59 -12.55
CA PRO A 123 -13.49 -7.44 -11.60
C PRO A 123 -13.62 -8.90 -12.06
N GLU A 124 -13.89 -9.13 -13.35
CA GLU A 124 -14.03 -10.49 -13.93
C GLU A 124 -12.84 -11.41 -13.69
N HIS A 125 -11.63 -10.84 -13.46
CA HIS A 125 -10.41 -11.60 -13.15
C HIS A 125 -10.20 -11.83 -11.66
N LEU A 126 -10.88 -11.06 -10.80
CA LEU A 126 -10.63 -10.97 -9.36
C LEU A 126 -11.77 -11.51 -8.50
N GLU A 127 -13.01 -11.41 -8.98
CA GLU A 127 -14.22 -11.71 -8.19
C GLU A 127 -14.24 -13.13 -7.61
N LYS A 128 -13.79 -14.12 -8.38
CA LYS A 128 -13.73 -15.52 -7.92
C LYS A 128 -12.86 -15.71 -6.67
N TRP A 129 -11.94 -14.76 -6.41
CA TRP A 129 -11.06 -14.76 -5.25
C TRP A 129 -11.54 -13.82 -4.13
N GLY A 130 -12.61 -13.06 -4.40
CA GLY A 130 -13.08 -12.00 -3.50
C GLY A 130 -12.08 -10.86 -3.34
N ILE A 131 -11.27 -10.61 -4.38
CA ILE A 131 -10.26 -9.54 -4.43
C ILE A 131 -10.86 -8.35 -5.17
N VAL A 132 -10.55 -7.13 -4.71
CA VAL A 132 -10.90 -5.87 -5.38
C VAL A 132 -9.66 -5.04 -5.64
N ALA A 133 -9.57 -4.43 -6.83
CA ALA A 133 -8.53 -3.45 -7.13
C ALA A 133 -8.98 -2.05 -6.69
N MET A 134 -8.17 -1.39 -5.89
CA MET A 134 -8.48 -0.10 -5.27
C MET A 134 -7.40 0.94 -5.60
N ASN A 135 -7.82 2.16 -5.93
CA ASN A 135 -6.89 3.27 -6.06
C ASN A 135 -6.34 3.65 -4.67
N PRO A 136 -5.07 4.05 -4.53
CA PRO A 136 -4.49 4.46 -3.26
C PRO A 136 -5.28 5.55 -2.53
N ASN A 137 -5.88 6.49 -3.25
CA ASN A 137 -6.78 7.51 -2.69
C ASN A 137 -7.96 6.88 -1.95
N ASP A 138 -8.66 5.96 -2.63
CA ASP A 138 -9.85 5.29 -2.07
C ASP A 138 -9.45 4.36 -0.91
N PHE A 139 -8.29 3.73 -1.00
CA PHE A 139 -7.76 2.88 0.06
C PHE A 139 -7.42 3.70 1.33
N LEU A 140 -6.70 4.80 1.18
CA LEU A 140 -6.36 5.70 2.29
C LEU A 140 -7.60 6.36 2.91
N LEU A 141 -8.57 6.79 2.09
CA LEU A 141 -9.85 7.31 2.58
C LEU A 141 -10.58 6.26 3.42
N LYS A 142 -10.61 5.01 2.97
CA LYS A 142 -11.25 3.92 3.72
C LYS A 142 -10.56 3.64 5.06
N LEU A 143 -9.24 3.69 5.12
CA LEU A 143 -8.49 3.58 6.37
C LEU A 143 -8.80 4.77 7.30
N TYR A 144 -8.84 5.97 6.75
CA TYR A 144 -9.16 7.19 7.48
C TYR A 144 -10.58 7.18 8.06
N GLU A 145 -11.58 6.79 7.27
CA GLU A 145 -12.97 6.66 7.72
C GLU A 145 -13.15 5.66 8.86
N GLN A 146 -12.34 4.59 8.87
CA GLN A 146 -12.41 3.55 9.90
C GLN A 146 -11.62 3.91 11.16
N THR A 147 -10.49 4.61 11.01
CA THR A 147 -9.53 4.87 12.09
C THR A 147 -8.92 6.27 11.95
N PRO A 148 -9.73 7.35 12.03
CA PRO A 148 -9.24 8.71 11.83
C PRO A 148 -8.12 9.09 12.81
N ASP A 149 -8.27 8.72 14.09
CA ASP A 149 -7.30 9.04 15.13
C ASP A 149 -5.91 8.45 14.84
N ALA A 150 -5.86 7.19 14.37
CA ALA A 150 -4.61 6.52 14.04
C ALA A 150 -3.90 7.19 12.84
N VAL A 151 -4.66 7.61 11.84
CA VAL A 151 -4.11 8.34 10.69
C VAL A 151 -3.58 9.70 11.12
N TRP A 152 -4.32 10.43 11.96
CA TRP A 152 -3.89 11.72 12.50
C TRP A 152 -2.66 11.60 13.40
N GLU A 153 -2.59 10.59 14.26
CA GLU A 153 -1.44 10.33 15.11
C GLU A 153 -0.17 10.17 14.27
N HIS A 154 -0.23 9.33 13.21
CA HIS A 154 0.90 9.16 12.31
C HIS A 154 1.28 10.47 11.59
N LEU A 155 0.31 11.22 11.07
CA LEU A 155 0.59 12.46 10.34
C LEU A 155 1.22 13.52 11.24
N LYS A 156 0.76 13.66 12.49
CA LYS A 156 1.34 14.57 13.49
C LYS A 156 2.78 14.16 13.83
N LEU A 157 3.04 12.87 14.02
CA LEU A 157 4.38 12.36 14.25
C LEU A 157 5.31 12.66 13.06
N ALA A 158 4.87 12.35 11.85
CA ALA A 158 5.64 12.58 10.62
C ALA A 158 5.93 14.09 10.36
N ALA A 159 5.03 14.98 10.73
CA ALA A 159 5.24 16.42 10.66
C ALA A 159 6.27 16.89 11.70
N SER A 160 6.15 16.38 12.93
CA SER A 160 7.09 16.65 14.03
C SER A 160 8.52 16.18 13.70
N GLU A 161 8.68 14.97 13.17
CA GLU A 161 9.99 14.42 12.78
C GLU A 161 10.68 15.24 11.68
N LYS A 162 9.91 15.91 10.84
CA LYS A 162 10.42 16.79 9.77
C LYS A 162 10.54 18.25 10.19
N GLU A 163 10.11 18.60 11.40
CA GLU A 163 10.07 19.97 11.91
C GLU A 163 9.27 20.91 10.98
N ILE A 164 8.14 20.42 10.42
CA ILE A 164 7.24 21.20 9.55
C ILE A 164 5.81 21.20 10.09
N GLU A 165 5.03 22.19 9.65
CA GLU A 165 3.61 22.24 9.95
C GLU A 165 2.84 21.11 9.26
N LEU A 166 1.75 20.66 9.87
CA LEU A 166 0.92 19.56 9.36
C LEU A 166 0.33 19.88 7.96
N GLY A 167 -0.08 21.13 7.76
CA GLY A 167 -0.56 21.61 6.45
C GLY A 167 0.52 21.48 5.36
N GLU A 168 1.76 21.84 5.67
CA GLU A 168 2.90 21.70 4.77
C GLU A 168 3.20 20.23 4.46
N LEU A 169 3.12 19.34 5.47
CA LEU A 169 3.25 17.90 5.24
C LEU A 169 2.22 17.40 4.22
N LEU A 170 0.96 17.81 4.37
CA LEU A 170 -0.12 17.40 3.47
C LEU A 170 0.07 17.93 2.05
N GLU A 171 0.60 19.16 1.88
CA GLU A 171 0.92 19.70 0.57
C GLU A 171 2.04 18.93 -0.14
N ASN A 172 2.95 18.31 0.59
CA ASN A 172 4.03 17.48 0.05
C ASN A 172 3.55 16.12 -0.50
N TYR A 173 2.30 15.70 -0.21
CA TYR A 173 1.76 14.49 -0.82
C TYR A 173 1.39 14.72 -2.29
N SER A 174 1.59 13.67 -3.10
CA SER A 174 1.30 13.68 -4.52
C SER A 174 -0.10 14.23 -4.85
N PRO A 175 -0.27 15.01 -5.93
CA PRO A 175 -1.58 15.39 -6.47
C PRO A 175 -2.51 14.20 -6.72
N GLN A 176 -1.95 13.00 -6.91
CA GLN A 176 -2.74 11.77 -7.06
C GLN A 176 -3.50 11.38 -5.79
N LEU A 177 -3.20 11.99 -4.62
CA LEU A 177 -3.90 11.82 -3.35
C LEU A 177 -4.86 12.98 -3.03
N ALA A 178 -5.31 13.72 -4.05
CA ALA A 178 -6.10 14.94 -3.88
C ALA A 178 -7.36 14.75 -3.02
N ARG A 179 -8.08 13.64 -3.18
CA ARG A 179 -9.30 13.36 -2.41
C ARG A 179 -8.98 13.06 -0.94
N PHE A 180 -7.95 12.27 -0.69
CA PHE A 180 -7.49 11.99 0.68
C PHE A 180 -7.00 13.27 1.36
N LYS A 181 -6.18 14.07 0.67
CA LYS A 181 -5.75 15.39 1.17
C LYS A 181 -6.91 16.30 1.50
N ALA A 182 -7.91 16.40 0.59
CA ALA A 182 -9.08 17.25 0.81
C ALA A 182 -9.89 16.82 2.05
N ALA A 183 -10.05 15.51 2.27
CA ALA A 183 -10.71 15.01 3.47
C ALA A 183 -9.95 15.40 4.74
N LEU A 184 -8.63 15.21 4.76
CA LEU A 184 -7.79 15.61 5.90
C LEU A 184 -7.81 17.11 6.15
N LEU A 185 -7.77 17.94 5.10
CA LEU A 185 -7.81 19.40 5.25
C LEU A 185 -9.17 19.91 5.74
N ALA A 186 -10.26 19.21 5.42
CA ALA A 186 -11.59 19.52 5.92
C ALA A 186 -11.74 19.23 7.43
N ASP A 187 -11.00 18.25 7.93
CA ASP A 187 -11.04 17.78 9.33
C ASP A 187 -9.78 18.22 10.10
N LEU A 188 -9.02 19.20 9.57
CA LEU A 188 -7.79 19.66 10.20
C LEU A 188 -8.11 20.21 11.60
N PRO A 189 -7.50 19.67 12.66
CA PRO A 189 -7.79 20.05 14.05
C PRO A 189 -7.30 21.45 14.42
#